data_f8639aade47e7335c6d82d797cd33f23
#
_entry.id   f8639aade47e7335c6d82d797cd33f23
#
_cell.length_a   1.000
_cell.length_b   1.000
_cell.length_c   1.000
_cell.angle_alpha   90.00
_cell.angle_beta   90.00
_cell.angle_gamma   90.00
#
_symmetry.space_group_name_H-M   'P 1'
#
loop_
_entity.id
_entity.type
_entity.pdbx_description
1 polymer ?
#
loop_
_entity_poly.entity_id
_entity_poly.type
_entity_poly.pdbx_seq_one_letter_code
_entity_poly.pdbx_strand_id
1 'polypeptide(L)'
;MAELPYVVAAEVEGEYRDPPRRSKLLLAPKYGGVINVSMGMNVTDVGSMIPDHVHEDSEEVLFLISGRAKLVIEGEGEWEIGPETAFYSPIGKSHRVENIGDEPLKLVWVYCPPLASHI
;
A
#
# COMPACT_ATOMS: atom_id res chain seq x y z
N MET A 1 -0.11 15.66 -19.42
CA MET A 1 0.25 16.58 -18.38
C MET A 1 -0.78 16.59 -17.26
N ALA A 2 -0.34 16.89 -16.08
CA ALA A 2 -1.20 16.89 -14.92
C ALA A 2 -1.90 18.23 -14.79
N GLU A 3 -3.13 18.29 -15.21
CA GLU A 3 -3.94 19.50 -15.14
C GLU A 3 -4.55 19.69 -13.75
N LEU A 4 -4.87 18.56 -13.08
CA LEU A 4 -5.52 18.61 -11.78
C LEU A 4 -4.53 18.17 -10.71
N PRO A 5 -4.52 18.86 -9.55
CA PRO A 5 -3.61 18.49 -8.46
C PRO A 5 -4.15 17.33 -7.60
N TYR A 6 -5.16 16.63 -8.05
CA TYR A 6 -5.77 15.56 -7.27
C TYR A 6 -6.31 14.44 -8.15
N VAL A 7 -6.48 13.28 -7.54
CA VAL A 7 -7.07 12.08 -8.16
C VAL A 7 -8.12 11.54 -7.21
N VAL A 8 -9.27 11.18 -7.74
CA VAL A 8 -10.34 10.55 -6.95
C VAL A 8 -10.18 9.03 -7.06
N ALA A 9 -9.84 8.38 -5.96
CA ALA A 9 -9.53 6.95 -5.97
C ALA A 9 -10.69 6.10 -6.48
N ALA A 10 -11.94 6.52 -6.22
CA ALA A 10 -13.11 5.79 -6.69
C ALA A 10 -13.20 5.75 -8.21
N GLU A 11 -12.54 6.67 -8.90
CA GLU A 11 -12.55 6.76 -10.36
C GLU A 11 -11.38 6.02 -11.00
N VAL A 12 -10.51 5.44 -10.20
CA VAL A 12 -9.36 4.66 -10.67
C VAL A 12 -9.72 3.18 -10.57
N GLU A 13 -9.65 2.48 -11.69
CA GLU A 13 -10.02 1.07 -11.71
C GLU A 13 -9.02 0.21 -10.92
N GLY A 14 -7.73 0.43 -11.16
CA GLY A 14 -6.69 -0.34 -10.51
C GLY A 14 -6.56 -1.75 -11.07
N GLU A 15 -5.86 -2.59 -10.32
CA GLU A 15 -5.59 -3.97 -10.71
C GLU A 15 -6.08 -4.92 -9.63
N TYR A 16 -6.75 -5.99 -10.05
CA TYR A 16 -7.05 -7.11 -9.16
C TYR A 16 -5.82 -8.01 -9.11
N ARG A 17 -5.48 -8.46 -7.90
CA ARG A 17 -4.33 -9.31 -7.64
C ARG A 17 -4.75 -10.50 -6.80
N ASP A 18 -3.90 -11.52 -6.78
CA ASP A 18 -4.12 -12.72 -6.00
C ASP A 18 -2.98 -12.86 -4.97
N PRO A 19 -3.26 -13.07 -3.67
CA PRO A 19 -4.58 -13.26 -3.03
C PRO A 19 -5.51 -12.06 -3.23
N PRO A 20 -6.84 -12.26 -3.16
CA PRO A 20 -7.81 -11.26 -3.62
C PRO A 20 -7.63 -9.90 -2.97
N ARG A 21 -7.25 -8.93 -3.79
CA ARG A 21 -7.11 -7.52 -3.38
C ARG A 21 -7.11 -6.64 -4.63
N ARG A 22 -7.47 -5.39 -4.43
CA ARG A 22 -7.38 -4.38 -5.50
C ARG A 22 -6.31 -3.37 -5.15
N SER A 23 -5.40 -3.12 -6.08
CA SER A 23 -4.32 -2.15 -5.93
C SER A 23 -4.54 -1.01 -6.92
N LYS A 24 -4.45 0.23 -6.44
CA LYS A 24 -4.64 1.43 -7.26
C LYS A 24 -3.43 2.33 -7.11
N LEU A 25 -2.73 2.60 -8.20
CA LEU A 25 -1.68 3.62 -8.21
C LEU A 25 -2.36 4.95 -8.50
N LEU A 26 -2.24 5.90 -7.57
CA LEU A 26 -2.97 7.17 -7.64
C LEU A 26 -2.09 8.32 -8.10
N LEU A 27 -0.93 8.49 -7.49
CA LEU A 27 0.02 9.56 -7.84
C LEU A 27 1.38 8.91 -8.11
N ALA A 28 2.00 9.27 -9.20
CA ALA A 28 3.29 8.70 -9.59
C ALA A 28 3.94 9.61 -10.62
N PRO A 29 5.28 9.59 -10.72
CA PRO A 29 5.95 10.39 -11.75
C PRO A 29 5.44 10.12 -13.16
N LYS A 30 5.12 8.87 -13.49
CA LYS A 30 4.63 8.54 -14.83
C LYS A 30 3.28 9.16 -15.16
N TYR A 31 2.53 9.62 -14.14
CA TYR A 31 1.26 10.32 -14.35
C TYR A 31 1.44 11.84 -14.34
N GLY A 32 2.65 12.33 -14.00
CA GLY A 32 2.92 13.75 -13.86
C GLY A 32 2.59 14.27 -12.46
N GLY A 33 3.06 15.46 -12.15
CA GLY A 33 2.72 16.18 -10.92
C GLY A 33 3.62 15.91 -9.73
N VAL A 34 4.18 14.70 -9.59
CA VAL A 34 5.11 14.35 -8.52
C VAL A 34 6.41 13.81 -9.12
N ILE A 35 7.50 13.92 -8.36
CA ILE A 35 8.83 13.53 -8.84
C ILE A 35 9.44 12.45 -7.96
N ASN A 36 9.39 12.63 -6.64
CA ASN A 36 10.15 11.82 -5.70
C ASN A 36 9.31 10.83 -4.91
N VAL A 37 8.02 10.76 -5.17
CA VAL A 37 7.12 9.87 -4.43
C VAL A 37 6.11 9.22 -5.37
N SER A 38 5.57 8.09 -4.93
CA SER A 38 4.36 7.54 -5.52
C SER A 38 3.41 7.17 -4.38
N MET A 39 2.12 7.25 -4.65
CA MET A 39 1.07 6.98 -3.66
C MET A 39 -0.01 6.14 -4.29
N GLY A 40 -0.51 5.19 -3.53
CA GLY A 40 -1.61 4.37 -3.97
C GLY A 40 -2.46 3.87 -2.82
N MET A 41 -3.44 3.08 -3.16
CA MET A 41 -4.39 2.53 -2.21
C MET A 41 -4.56 1.04 -2.49
N ASN A 42 -4.77 0.29 -1.42
CA ASN A 42 -5.02 -1.14 -1.50
C ASN A 42 -6.29 -1.46 -0.73
N VAL A 43 -7.14 -2.30 -1.31
CA VAL A 43 -8.31 -2.85 -0.64
C VAL A 43 -8.17 -4.36 -0.68
N THR A 44 -7.96 -4.97 0.49
CA THR A 44 -7.69 -6.40 0.63
C THR A 44 -8.94 -7.09 1.18
N ASP A 45 -9.41 -8.11 0.49
CA ASP A 45 -10.63 -8.83 0.86
C ASP A 45 -10.49 -9.53 2.21
N VAL A 46 -11.64 -9.80 2.83
CA VAL A 46 -11.69 -10.59 4.08
C VAL A 46 -11.02 -11.94 3.82
N GLY A 47 -10.15 -12.34 4.77
CA GLY A 47 -9.40 -13.60 4.65
C GLY A 47 -8.21 -13.54 3.71
N SER A 48 -7.96 -12.41 3.08
CA SER A 48 -6.87 -12.23 2.14
C SER A 48 -5.69 -11.52 2.79
N MET A 49 -4.65 -11.26 1.99
CA MET A 49 -3.45 -10.60 2.48
C MET A 49 -2.72 -9.90 1.34
N ILE A 50 -1.85 -8.97 1.72
CA ILE A 50 -0.78 -8.50 0.86
C ILE A 50 0.41 -9.39 1.20
N PRO A 51 0.81 -10.29 0.30
CA PRO A 51 1.84 -11.30 0.62
C PRO A 51 3.22 -10.69 0.85
N ASP A 52 4.11 -11.51 1.40
CA ASP A 52 5.48 -11.12 1.67
C ASP A 52 6.13 -10.49 0.44
N HIS A 53 6.73 -9.32 0.65
CA HIS A 53 7.50 -8.66 -0.40
C HIS A 53 8.56 -7.78 0.24
N VAL A 54 9.58 -7.44 -0.55
CA VAL A 54 10.75 -6.68 -0.12
C VAL A 54 10.96 -5.53 -1.09
N HIS A 55 11.27 -4.35 -0.54
CA HIS A 55 11.71 -3.20 -1.32
C HIS A 55 13.14 -2.85 -0.89
N GLU A 56 14.07 -2.95 -1.83
CA GLU A 56 15.49 -2.76 -1.54
C GLU A 56 15.92 -1.30 -1.55
N ASP A 57 15.23 -0.47 -2.38
CA ASP A 57 15.68 0.88 -2.66
C ASP A 57 14.68 1.97 -2.29
N SER A 58 13.52 1.60 -1.75
CA SER A 58 12.48 2.58 -1.44
C SER A 58 12.00 2.40 -0.01
N GLU A 59 11.82 3.53 0.67
CA GLU A 59 11.04 3.53 1.90
C GLU A 59 9.56 3.41 1.54
N GLU A 60 8.81 2.72 2.38
CA GLU A 60 7.37 2.65 2.24
C GLU A 60 6.72 3.01 3.56
N VAL A 61 5.83 4.00 3.53
CA VAL A 61 4.99 4.33 4.67
C VAL A 61 3.54 4.08 4.30
N LEU A 62 2.76 3.63 5.27
CA LEU A 62 1.39 3.19 5.04
C LEU A 62 0.48 3.73 6.14
N PHE A 63 -0.78 3.88 5.80
CA PHE A 63 -1.79 4.29 6.76
C PHE A 63 -3.02 3.39 6.58
N LEU A 64 -3.35 2.65 7.64
CA LEU A 64 -4.53 1.80 7.66
C LEU A 64 -5.75 2.67 7.92
N ILE A 65 -6.63 2.75 6.94
CA ILE A 65 -7.84 3.56 7.03
C ILE A 65 -8.93 2.81 7.80
N SER A 66 -9.20 1.57 7.38
CA SER A 66 -10.27 0.76 7.98
C SER A 66 -9.94 -0.72 7.92
N GLY A 67 -10.51 -1.46 8.84
CA GLY A 67 -10.28 -2.88 8.98
C GLY A 67 -9.25 -3.20 10.07
N ARG A 68 -8.95 -4.47 10.25
CA ARG A 68 -7.96 -4.94 11.21
C ARG A 68 -6.95 -5.80 10.48
N ALA A 69 -5.68 -5.58 10.77
CA ALA A 69 -4.60 -6.25 10.06
C ALA A 69 -3.59 -6.86 11.02
N LYS A 70 -2.93 -7.91 10.56
CA LYS A 70 -1.73 -8.44 11.19
C LYS A 70 -0.55 -8.04 10.32
N LEU A 71 0.34 -7.25 10.88
CA LEU A 71 1.57 -6.83 10.21
C LEU A 71 2.68 -7.78 10.62
N VAL A 72 3.34 -8.38 9.65
CA VAL A 72 4.45 -9.31 9.88
C VAL A 72 5.69 -8.75 9.19
N ILE A 73 6.73 -8.49 9.94
CA ILE A 73 8.01 -8.00 9.41
C ILE A 73 9.09 -8.99 9.77
N GLU A 74 9.77 -9.54 8.78
CA GLU A 74 10.82 -10.54 8.94
C GLU A 74 11.88 -10.08 9.92
N GLY A 75 12.15 -10.92 10.92
CA GLY A 75 13.17 -10.63 11.91
C GLY A 75 12.79 -9.61 12.96
N GLU A 76 11.63 -8.96 12.83
CA GLU A 76 11.19 -7.91 13.75
C GLU A 76 10.03 -8.36 14.63
N GLY A 77 9.04 -9.06 14.06
CA GLY A 77 7.90 -9.54 14.82
C GLY A 77 6.58 -9.48 14.06
N GLU A 78 5.50 -9.63 14.83
CA GLU A 78 4.13 -9.58 14.34
C GLU A 78 3.31 -8.70 15.26
N TRP A 79 2.43 -7.89 14.67
CA TRP A 79 1.58 -6.98 15.43
C TRP A 79 0.19 -6.94 14.82
N GLU A 80 -0.83 -6.82 15.69
CA GLU A 80 -2.20 -6.55 15.23
C GLU A 80 -2.41 -5.05 15.29
N ILE A 81 -2.93 -4.49 14.20
CA ILE A 81 -3.18 -3.06 14.09
C ILE A 81 -4.62 -2.82 13.62
N GLY A 82 -5.19 -1.72 14.03
CA GLY A 82 -6.56 -1.33 13.70
C GLY A 82 -6.62 -0.02 12.93
N PRO A 83 -7.84 0.52 12.75
CA PRO A 83 -8.04 1.73 11.97
C PRO A 83 -7.20 2.93 12.44
N GLU A 84 -6.81 3.76 11.48
CA GLU A 84 -6.07 4.98 11.71
C GLU A 84 -4.69 4.75 12.32
N THR A 85 -4.04 3.68 11.90
CA THR A 85 -2.69 3.34 12.32
C THR A 85 -1.72 3.60 11.17
N ALA A 86 -0.66 4.37 11.44
CA ALA A 86 0.43 4.58 10.51
C ALA A 86 1.53 3.55 10.80
N PHE A 87 2.10 2.98 9.77
CA PHE A 87 3.20 2.03 9.92
C PHE A 87 4.14 2.14 8.73
N TYR A 88 5.27 1.51 8.83
CA TYR A 88 6.26 1.53 7.75
C TYR A 88 6.87 0.15 7.56
N SER A 89 7.38 -0.04 6.37
CA SER A 89 8.08 -1.25 5.98
C SER A 89 9.57 -0.91 5.89
N PRO A 90 10.43 -1.51 6.73
CA PRO A 90 11.86 -1.22 6.67
C PRO A 90 12.44 -1.66 5.32
N ILE A 91 13.37 -0.85 4.81
CA ILE A 91 14.10 -1.18 3.59
C ILE A 91 14.82 -2.52 3.78
N GLY A 92 14.72 -3.39 2.77
CA GLY A 92 15.44 -4.66 2.76
C GLY A 92 14.83 -5.76 3.63
N LYS A 93 13.71 -5.50 4.28
CA LYS A 93 13.03 -6.51 5.09
C LYS A 93 11.74 -6.95 4.44
N SER A 94 11.50 -8.25 4.45
CA SER A 94 10.24 -8.81 3.95
C SER A 94 9.11 -8.44 4.90
N HIS A 95 7.97 -8.06 4.37
CA HIS A 95 6.81 -7.75 5.19
C HIS A 95 5.54 -8.27 4.54
N ARG A 96 4.52 -8.48 5.35
CA ARG A 96 3.22 -9.02 4.94
C ARG A 96 2.15 -8.33 5.75
N VAL A 97 0.99 -8.07 5.13
CA VAL A 97 -0.17 -7.50 5.81
C VAL A 97 -1.35 -8.42 5.58
N GLU A 98 -1.88 -9.01 6.66
CA GLU A 98 -2.99 -9.96 6.59
C GLU A 98 -4.27 -9.28 7.07
N ASN A 99 -5.36 -9.49 6.35
CA ASN A 99 -6.65 -9.03 6.83
C ASN A 99 -7.18 -10.05 7.85
N ILE A 100 -7.23 -9.66 9.11
CA ILE A 100 -7.73 -10.49 10.21
C ILE A 100 -9.09 -10.05 10.71
N GLY A 101 -9.72 -9.10 10.02
CA GLY A 101 -11.03 -8.59 10.40
C GLY A 101 -12.16 -9.20 9.58
N ASP A 102 -13.33 -8.62 9.72
CA ASP A 102 -14.55 -9.07 9.07
C ASP A 102 -15.05 -8.10 8.00
N GLU A 103 -14.21 -7.15 7.60
CA GLU A 103 -14.49 -6.20 6.53
C GLU A 103 -13.25 -6.03 5.65
N PRO A 104 -13.39 -5.46 4.45
CA PRO A 104 -12.23 -5.21 3.59
C PRO A 104 -11.21 -4.33 4.31
N LEU A 105 -9.94 -4.64 4.13
CA LEU A 105 -8.83 -3.89 4.71
C LEU A 105 -8.47 -2.79 3.71
N LYS A 106 -8.63 -1.53 4.11
CA LYS A 106 -8.33 -0.40 3.23
C LYS A 106 -7.14 0.37 3.78
N LEU A 107 -6.09 0.51 2.96
CA LEU A 107 -4.91 1.27 3.35
C LEU A 107 -4.38 2.07 2.18
N VAL A 108 -3.63 3.12 2.51
CA VAL A 108 -2.87 3.89 1.53
C VAL A 108 -1.39 3.67 1.78
N TRP A 109 -0.60 3.77 0.73
CA TRP A 109 0.85 3.59 0.80
C TRP A 109 1.56 4.66 -0.01
N VAL A 110 2.78 4.99 0.43
CA VAL A 110 3.65 5.95 -0.25
C VAL A 110 5.04 5.35 -0.33
N TYR A 111 5.64 5.40 -1.52
CA TYR A 111 7.03 5.00 -1.73
C TYR A 111 7.89 6.24 -2.00
N CYS A 112 9.06 6.28 -1.38
CA CYS A 112 10.06 7.32 -1.62
C CYS A 112 11.46 6.68 -1.64
N PRO A 113 12.17 6.70 -2.76
CA PRO A 113 11.72 7.10 -4.08
C PRO A 113 10.65 6.17 -4.65
N PRO A 114 10.00 6.55 -5.73
CA PRO A 114 9.00 5.68 -6.37
C PRO A 114 9.60 4.36 -6.82
N LEU A 115 8.78 3.32 -6.85
CA LEU A 115 9.22 2.05 -7.45
C LEU A 115 9.49 2.26 -8.93
N ALA A 116 10.35 1.43 -9.52
CA ALA A 116 10.71 1.52 -10.94
C ALA A 116 9.47 1.49 -11.85
N SER A 117 8.46 0.71 -11.49
CA SER A 117 7.23 0.61 -12.27
C SER A 117 6.34 1.85 -12.18
N HIS A 118 6.66 2.78 -11.28
CA HIS A 118 5.89 4.02 -11.08
C HIS A 118 6.52 5.24 -11.78
N ILE A 119 7.69 5.07 -12.34
CA ILE A 119 8.43 6.15 -13.00
C ILE A 119 7.82 6.50 -14.36
#